data_e26ccbac71895207cb4d4d461afad8c9
#
_entry.id   e26ccbac71895207cb4d4d461afad8c9
#
_cell.length_a   1.000
_cell.length_b   1.000
_cell.length_c   1.000
_cell.angle_alpha   90.00
_cell.angle_beta   90.00
_cell.angle_gamma   90.00
#
_symmetry.space_group_name_H-M   'P 1'
#
loop_
_entity.id
_entity.type
_entity.pdbx_description
1 polymer ?
#
loop_
_entity_poly.entity_id
_entity_poly.type
_entity_poly.pdbx_seq_one_letter_code
_entity_poly.pdbx_strand_id
1 'polypeptide(L)' 'EGEMPLNMAPLGEEVEIRRLSADEKVKRHLENLGLAVGQKVTVLSVQGGAVILKVKDGRMALDRDMSAGIFVA' A
#
# COMPACT_ATOMS: atom_id res chain seq x y z
N GLU A 1 -11.83 8.93 -9.26
CA GLU A 1 -12.09 9.35 -8.20
C GLU A 1 -11.20 9.55 -7.02
N GLY A 2 -11.62 9.41 -5.82
CA GLY A 2 -10.83 9.77 -4.67
C GLY A 2 -9.81 8.71 -4.28
N GLU A 3 -8.86 9.11 -3.49
CA GLU A 3 -7.90 8.22 -2.87
C GLU A 3 -8.53 7.54 -1.67
N MET A 4 -8.04 6.34 -1.36
CA MET A 4 -8.44 5.63 -0.16
C MET A 4 -7.22 4.98 0.47
N PRO A 5 -7.22 4.76 1.79
CA PRO A 5 -6.14 4.00 2.39
C PRO A 5 -6.03 2.60 1.79
N LEU A 6 -4.82 2.09 1.72
CA LEU A 6 -4.57 0.79 1.13
C LEU A 6 -5.44 -0.32 1.72
N ASN A 7 -5.65 -0.29 3.05
CA ASN A 7 -6.42 -1.32 3.73
C ASN A 7 -7.93 -1.25 3.43
N MET A 8 -8.36 -0.26 2.67
CA MET A 8 -9.76 -0.11 2.23
C MET A 8 -9.94 -0.52 0.78
N ALA A 9 -8.86 -0.85 0.09
CA ALA A 9 -8.94 -1.23 -1.32
C ALA A 9 -9.71 -2.55 -1.48
N PRO A 10 -10.48 -2.69 -2.57
CA PRO A 10 -11.17 -3.96 -2.84
C PRO A 10 -10.16 -5.09 -2.97
N LEU A 11 -10.42 -6.20 -2.29
CA LEU A 11 -9.50 -7.33 -2.33
C LEU A 11 -9.45 -7.93 -3.73
N GLY A 12 -8.24 -8.23 -4.17
CA GLY A 12 -8.03 -8.90 -5.46
C GLY A 12 -8.08 -7.99 -6.67
N GLU A 13 -8.34 -6.70 -6.49
CA GLU A 13 -8.38 -5.75 -7.60
C GLU A 13 -7.10 -4.93 -7.65
N GLU A 14 -6.61 -4.72 -8.86
CA GLU A 14 -5.42 -3.90 -9.05
C GLU A 14 -5.77 -2.42 -8.81
N VAL A 15 -4.97 -1.75 -7.98
CA VAL A 15 -5.09 -0.32 -7.72
C VAL A 15 -3.72 0.31 -7.88
N GLU A 16 -3.70 1.63 -7.99
CA GLU A 16 -2.47 2.37 -8.19
C GLU A 16 -2.14 3.19 -6.94
N ILE A 17 -0.88 3.15 -6.50
CA ILE A 17 -0.42 4.00 -5.41
C ILE A 17 -0.43 5.45 -5.88
N ARG A 18 -1.20 6.29 -5.20
CA ARG A 18 -1.34 7.70 -5.57
C ARG A 18 -0.57 8.61 -4.63
N ARG A 19 -0.36 8.19 -3.40
CA ARG A 19 0.30 9.02 -2.41
C ARG A 19 0.89 8.16 -1.32
N LEU A 20 2.06 8.53 -0.83
CA LEU A 20 2.67 7.93 0.35
C LEU A 20 2.55 8.90 1.52
N SER A 21 2.82 8.39 2.72
CA SER A 21 2.70 9.15 3.97
C SER A 21 3.47 10.47 3.91
N ALA A 22 2.92 11.50 4.54
CA ALA A 22 3.62 12.76 4.74
C ALA A 22 4.70 12.66 5.82
N ASP A 23 4.66 11.62 6.65
CA ASP A 23 5.70 11.37 7.64
C ASP A 23 6.93 10.85 6.90
N GLU A 24 8.02 11.61 6.94
CA GLU A 24 9.21 11.31 6.16
C GLU A 24 9.84 9.97 6.54
N LYS A 25 9.76 9.59 7.80
CA LYS A 25 10.28 8.31 8.26
C LYS A 25 9.54 7.14 7.64
N VAL A 26 8.21 7.20 7.70
CA VAL A 26 7.36 6.16 7.12
C VAL A 26 7.53 6.14 5.61
N LYS A 27 7.50 7.30 4.98
CA LYS A 27 7.67 7.42 3.54
C LYS A 27 8.97 6.79 3.07
N ARG A 28 10.08 7.11 3.76
CA ARG A 28 11.38 6.55 3.41
C ARG A 28 11.40 5.03 3.58
N HIS A 29 10.79 4.53 4.64
CA HIS A 29 10.71 3.09 4.86
C HIS A 29 9.95 2.41 3.71
N LEU A 30 8.81 2.98 3.32
CA LEU A 30 8.02 2.45 2.21
C LEU A 30 8.82 2.46 0.90
N GLU A 31 9.54 3.55 0.65
CA GLU A 31 10.39 3.65 -0.54
C GLU A 31 11.50 2.61 -0.51
N ASN A 32 12.09 2.38 0.65
CA ASN A 32 13.14 1.36 0.80
C ASN A 32 12.60 -0.05 0.55
N LEU A 33 11.32 -0.27 0.78
CA LEU A 33 10.66 -1.54 0.46
C LEU A 33 10.33 -1.67 -1.03
N GLY A 34 10.57 -0.62 -1.80
CA GLY A 34 10.32 -0.63 -3.23
C GLY A 34 8.94 -0.12 -3.63
N LEU A 35 8.23 0.54 -2.71
CA LEU A 35 6.91 1.09 -3.02
C LEU A 35 7.05 2.54 -3.48
N ALA A 36 6.30 2.90 -4.52
CA ALA A 36 6.40 4.23 -5.10
C ALA A 36 5.05 4.66 -5.69
N VAL A 37 4.85 5.96 -5.76
CA VAL A 37 3.70 6.54 -6.43
C VAL A 37 3.69 6.10 -7.89
N GLY A 38 2.54 5.69 -8.39
CA GLY A 38 2.37 5.20 -9.74
C GLY A 38 2.45 3.69 -9.88
N GLN A 39 2.92 2.99 -8.83
CA GLN A 39 3.03 1.54 -8.86
C GLN A 39 1.64 0.91 -8.73
N LYS A 40 1.41 -0.15 -9.48
CA LYS A 40 0.17 -0.92 -9.40
C LYS A 40 0.35 -2.08 -8.44
N VAL A 41 -0.62 -2.25 -7.56
CA VAL A 41 -0.57 -3.26 -6.50
C VAL A 41 -1.95 -3.87 -6.32
N THR A 42 -1.99 -5.04 -5.67
CA THR A 42 -3.24 -5.72 -5.37
C THR A 42 -3.24 -6.15 -3.91
N VAL A 43 -4.26 -5.76 -3.17
CA VAL A 43 -4.39 -6.19 -1.78
C VAL A 43 -5.00 -7.58 -1.77
N LEU A 44 -4.29 -8.53 -1.17
CA LEU A 44 -4.74 -9.92 -1.12
C LEU A 44 -5.50 -10.24 0.16
N SER A 45 -5.12 -9.62 1.28
CA SER A 45 -5.82 -9.80 2.54
C SER A 45 -5.55 -8.63 3.47
N VAL A 46 -6.46 -8.41 4.41
CA VAL A 46 -6.35 -7.38 5.44
C VAL A 46 -6.77 -8.01 6.76
N GLN A 47 -5.93 -7.86 7.79
CA GLN A 47 -6.26 -8.31 9.14
C GLN A 47 -5.75 -7.26 10.14
N GLY A 48 -6.67 -6.63 10.87
CA GLY A 48 -6.31 -5.61 11.85
C GLY A 48 -5.51 -4.46 11.27
N GLY A 49 -5.75 -4.14 9.99
CA GLY A 49 -5.02 -3.08 9.29
C GLY A 49 -3.72 -3.54 8.65
N ALA A 50 -3.22 -4.73 9.01
CA ALA A 50 -2.06 -5.31 8.34
C ALA A 50 -2.50 -5.88 6.99
N VAL A 51 -1.65 -5.72 5.98
CA VAL A 51 -2.01 -6.02 4.60
C VAL A 51 -1.00 -6.99 3.99
N ILE A 52 -1.49 -7.98 3.27
CA ILE A 52 -0.66 -8.76 2.35
C ILE A 52 -0.89 -8.17 0.97
N LEU A 53 0.19 -7.73 0.35
CA LEU A 53 0.16 -6.97 -0.88
C LEU A 53 0.86 -7.74 -1.98
N LYS A 54 0.21 -7.85 -3.13
CA LYS A 54 0.87 -8.39 -4.32
C LYS A 54 1.45 -7.22 -5.10
N VAL A 55 2.73 -7.31 -5.42
CA VAL A 55 3.43 -6.37 -6.28
C VAL A 55 3.88 -7.12 -7.52
N LYS A 56 4.52 -6.41 -8.46
CA LYS A 56 4.87 -6.99 -9.76
C LYS A 56 5.58 -8.33 -9.64
N ASP A 57 6.59 -8.42 -8.77
CA ASP A 57 7.47 -9.57 -8.72
C ASP A 57 7.30 -10.41 -7.47
N GLY A 58 6.23 -10.21 -6.71
CA GLY A 58 6.06 -11.01 -5.51
C GLY A 58 5.02 -10.44 -4.58
N ARG A 59 5.19 -10.79 -3.32
CA ARG A 59 4.26 -10.38 -2.27
C ARG A 59 5.04 -9.78 -1.13
N MET A 60 4.40 -8.90 -0.38
CA MET A 60 4.98 -8.37 0.84
C MET A 60 3.89 -8.20 1.88
N ALA A 61 4.30 -8.28 3.15
CA ALA A 61 3.42 -8.03 4.27
C ALA A 61 3.77 -6.66 4.83
N LEU A 62 2.74 -5.84 5.05
CA LEU A 62 2.89 -4.53 5.65
C LEU A 62 2.10 -4.52 6.93
N ASP A 63 2.71 -4.04 8.01
CA ASP A 63 1.96 -3.89 9.26
C ASP A 63 0.99 -2.73 9.13
N ARG A 64 0.16 -2.56 10.17
CA ARG A 64 -0.88 -1.54 10.16
C ARG A 64 -0.33 -0.14 9.95
N ASP A 65 0.79 0.19 10.61
CA ASP A 65 1.35 1.53 10.52
C ASP A 65 1.89 1.82 9.12
N MET A 66 2.55 0.84 8.52
CA MET A 66 3.07 0.99 7.16
C MET A 66 1.92 1.09 6.15
N SER A 67 0.93 0.20 6.26
CA SER A 67 -0.18 0.20 5.30
C SER A 67 -1.02 1.46 5.42
N ALA A 68 -1.12 2.04 6.61
CA ALA A 68 -1.86 3.29 6.82
C ALA A 68 -1.19 4.48 6.12
N GLY A 69 0.06 4.34 5.72
CA GLY A 69 0.79 5.40 5.03
C GLY A 69 0.69 5.32 3.51
N ILE A 70 -0.15 4.45 2.96
CA ILE A 70 -0.27 4.28 1.51
C ILE A 70 -1.70 4.59 1.09
N PHE A 71 -1.85 5.43 0.08
CA PHE A 71 -3.15 5.82 -0.46
C PHE A 71 -3.21 5.42 -1.93
N VAL A 72 -4.31 4.80 -2.32
CA VAL A 72 -4.50 4.19 -3.64
C VAL A 72 -5.79 4.65 -4.30
N ALA A 73 -5.87 4.41 -5.59
CA ALA A 73 -7.12 4.62 -6.35
C ALA A 73 -7.18 3.69 -7.56
#